data_1fbf79eca9e6f0353a66284023aa2ccd
#
_entry.id   1fbf79eca9e6f0353a66284023aa2ccd
#
_cell.length_a   1.000
_cell.length_b   1.000
_cell.length_c   1.000
_cell.angle_alpha   90.00
_cell.angle_beta   90.00
_cell.angle_gamma   90.00
#
_symmetry.space_group_name_H-M   'P 1'
#
loop_
_entity.id
_entity.type
_entity.pdbx_description
1 polymer ?
#
loop_
_entity_poly.entity_id
_entity_poly.type
_entity_poly.pdbx_seq_one_letter_code
_entity_poly.pdbx_strand_id
1 'polypeptide(L)'
;MDIDFKIILDNIPSPVIVATPEKDDSGKVIDFEISYVNEEVKKAVGYIIKDCRKWSDFENEITSDVPWFKMALDAMTDREYPEARYFSPSTKKWYKIDMKYLADQKNVIVFFTDITSERQYYQKLKSSAITDIQTGFLNRTGFNESFNIALETARYNKEHAALLILDIDNLQSINDSRGYNEGDALILGVSEVLKQFENHGVQIFRYGDDEFALIINNFDTEDSLANFIDCIYESFQIKQISVSAGISFFPSNSELSEELIRFADMALQYAKKNGKNNFTYFEPDMQRLFIQKLTLQSKMTTALLENSFSQYYQPQFDINTGKLRGFEALIRWTDAELGNIPPSIFIPIAEETGLIIPIGRWILRTAVKTLKTWQEKFHFDGVMSVNISPIQLLQDNFIEELDEIVKNEKIDPTLLEIEITEGVFIHKMEETVDKLKAIRERGIRVSLDDFGTGYSSLSYLQSLPLNTLKIDKSFINDITSADGVQANITSSIIKMVGKMGLETIAEGVEYPEQLDLLTHFKCNIVQGFLRGKPMPQKLCDDYLSGDDNALLKNSKG
;
A
#
# COMPACT_ATOMS: atom_id res chain seq x y z
N MET A 1 55.74 45.21 28.64
CA MET A 1 54.44 45.84 28.41
C MET A 1 53.54 45.25 29.43
N ASP A 2 53.37 45.89 30.60
CA ASP A 2 52.44 45.46 31.62
C ASP A 2 51.04 45.76 31.10
N ILE A 3 50.41 44.76 30.53
CA ILE A 3 49.03 44.85 30.11
C ILE A 3 48.16 44.70 31.40
N ASP A 4 47.43 45.76 31.74
CA ASP A 4 46.49 45.72 32.87
C ASP A 4 45.37 44.67 32.54
N PHE A 5 45.48 43.55 33.19
CA PHE A 5 44.60 42.39 32.98
C PHE A 5 43.11 42.73 33.21
N LYS A 6 42.88 43.72 34.06
CA LYS A 6 41.53 44.23 34.35
C LYS A 6 40.91 44.90 33.10
N ILE A 7 41.72 45.71 32.40
CA ILE A 7 41.25 46.38 31.17
C ILE A 7 40.84 45.34 30.09
N ILE A 8 41.55 44.22 30.00
CA ILE A 8 41.18 43.16 29.07
C ILE A 8 39.85 42.53 29.46
N LEU A 9 39.68 42.16 30.72
CA LEU A 9 38.45 41.50 31.23
C LEU A 9 37.23 42.42 31.13
N ASP A 10 37.41 43.75 31.36
CA ASP A 10 36.31 44.73 31.22
C ASP A 10 35.84 44.91 29.76
N ASN A 11 36.68 44.60 28.78
CA ASN A 11 36.36 44.72 27.35
C ASN A 11 35.96 43.38 26.70
N ILE A 12 35.96 42.28 27.44
CA ILE A 12 35.42 40.99 26.94
C ILE A 12 33.89 41.08 26.88
N PRO A 13 33.25 40.81 25.71
CA PRO A 13 31.82 40.93 25.55
C PRO A 13 31.04 39.75 26.15
N SER A 14 31.69 38.84 26.84
CA SER A 14 31.11 37.70 27.54
C SER A 14 31.21 37.86 29.05
N PRO A 15 30.26 37.35 29.83
CA PRO A 15 30.35 37.36 31.29
C PRO A 15 31.59 36.58 31.77
N VAL A 16 32.38 37.20 32.62
CA VAL A 16 33.59 36.58 33.22
C VAL A 16 33.63 36.86 34.71
N ILE A 17 33.82 35.79 35.49
CA ILE A 17 34.09 35.86 36.95
C ILE A 17 35.49 35.35 37.19
N VAL A 18 36.23 36.02 38.08
CA VAL A 18 37.52 35.54 38.61
C VAL A 18 37.35 35.32 40.13
N ALA A 19 37.72 34.13 40.58
CA ALA A 19 37.64 33.76 41.97
C ALA A 19 38.93 33.12 42.48
N THR A 20 39.30 33.45 43.70
CA THR A 20 40.50 32.96 44.36
C THR A 20 40.10 31.88 45.38
N PRO A 21 40.71 30.69 45.39
CA PRO A 21 40.36 29.64 46.34
C PRO A 21 40.78 30.02 47.75
N GLU A 22 39.84 29.97 48.67
CA GLU A 22 40.06 30.12 50.12
C GLU A 22 40.34 28.73 50.72
N LYS A 23 41.40 28.60 51.50
CA LYS A 23 41.87 27.35 52.08
C LYS A 23 41.84 27.41 53.61
N ASP A 24 41.53 26.28 54.25
CA ASP A 24 41.70 26.11 55.68
C ASP A 24 43.18 25.89 56.08
N ASP A 25 43.42 25.77 57.39
CA ASP A 25 44.77 25.54 57.94
C ASP A 25 45.40 24.22 57.45
N SER A 26 44.60 23.30 56.92
CA SER A 26 45.05 22.02 56.31
C SER A 26 45.42 22.14 54.82
N GLY A 27 45.17 23.31 54.20
CA GLY A 27 45.37 23.56 52.81
C GLY A 27 44.23 23.09 51.89
N LYS A 28 43.11 22.60 52.49
CA LYS A 28 41.91 22.19 51.73
C LYS A 28 41.08 23.42 51.35
N VAL A 29 40.63 23.47 50.09
CA VAL A 29 39.73 24.54 49.62
C VAL A 29 38.37 24.39 50.26
N ILE A 30 37.95 25.48 50.94
CA ILE A 30 36.67 25.56 51.67
C ILE A 30 35.67 26.48 50.99
N ASP A 31 36.14 27.48 50.23
CA ASP A 31 35.32 28.40 49.45
C ASP A 31 36.19 29.08 48.36
N PHE A 32 35.56 29.96 47.58
CA PHE A 32 36.26 30.85 46.62
C PHE A 32 35.86 32.30 46.87
N GLU A 33 36.82 33.18 47.06
CA GLU A 33 36.59 34.63 47.11
C GLU A 33 36.42 35.18 45.70
N ILE A 34 35.32 35.84 45.38
CA ILE A 34 35.06 36.48 44.08
C ILE A 34 35.90 37.78 44.01
N SER A 35 37.03 37.71 43.32
CA SER A 35 37.98 38.79 43.25
C SER A 35 37.67 39.79 42.13
N TYR A 36 36.93 39.34 41.08
CA TYR A 36 36.55 40.20 39.98
C TYR A 36 35.31 39.67 39.22
N VAL A 37 34.44 40.59 38.77
CA VAL A 37 33.33 40.35 37.85
C VAL A 37 33.29 41.51 36.84
N ASN A 38 33.05 41.20 35.54
CA ASN A 38 32.85 42.26 34.55
C ASN A 38 31.36 42.68 34.53
N GLU A 39 31.05 43.77 33.80
CA GLU A 39 29.67 44.29 33.67
C GLU A 39 28.72 43.31 32.99
N GLU A 40 29.20 42.44 32.11
CA GLU A 40 28.41 41.45 31.42
C GLU A 40 27.86 40.36 32.41
N VAL A 41 28.62 40.04 33.46
CA VAL A 41 28.14 39.12 34.54
C VAL A 41 26.92 39.70 35.22
N LYS A 42 26.94 41.00 35.56
CA LYS A 42 25.82 41.66 36.21
C LYS A 42 24.54 41.61 35.39
N LYS A 43 24.69 41.66 34.06
CA LYS A 43 23.55 41.46 33.15
C LYS A 43 23.09 40.02 33.11
N ALA A 44 24.01 39.07 33.04
CA ALA A 44 23.72 37.64 32.87
C ALA A 44 23.09 37.00 34.11
N VAL A 45 23.59 37.31 35.30
CA VAL A 45 23.14 36.70 36.59
C VAL A 45 22.32 37.67 37.46
N GLY A 46 22.12 38.93 36.99
CA GLY A 46 21.47 39.97 37.77
C GLY A 46 22.41 40.68 38.75
N TYR A 47 21.88 41.69 39.45
CA TYR A 47 22.69 42.52 40.36
C TYR A 47 23.05 41.80 41.69
N ILE A 48 22.54 40.58 41.90
CA ILE A 48 22.80 39.73 43.08
C ILE A 48 24.30 39.57 43.33
N ILE A 49 25.11 39.37 42.28
CA ILE A 49 26.56 39.18 42.42
C ILE A 49 27.31 40.39 42.98
N LYS A 50 26.68 41.55 43.00
CA LYS A 50 27.33 42.79 43.48
C LYS A 50 27.60 42.78 45.00
N ASP A 51 26.82 42.02 45.73
CA ASP A 51 26.89 41.88 47.17
C ASP A 51 27.53 40.56 47.63
N CYS A 52 27.79 39.64 46.68
CA CYS A 52 28.42 38.34 46.94
C CYS A 52 29.95 38.52 47.01
N ARG A 53 30.57 38.24 48.14
CA ARG A 53 32.03 38.20 48.31
C ARG A 53 32.59 36.79 48.14
N LYS A 54 31.78 35.79 48.48
CA LYS A 54 32.16 34.39 48.45
C LYS A 54 31.33 33.64 47.44
N TRP A 55 31.86 32.53 46.95
CA TRP A 55 31.19 31.66 46.00
C TRP A 55 29.96 31.01 46.60
N SER A 56 30.02 30.61 47.86
CA SER A 56 28.88 30.11 48.61
C SER A 56 27.72 31.11 48.71
N ASP A 57 28.02 32.43 48.85
CA ASP A 57 26.97 33.46 48.83
C ASP A 57 26.29 33.50 47.44
N PHE A 58 27.07 33.39 46.39
CA PHE A 58 26.57 33.39 44.99
C PHE A 58 25.70 32.16 44.69
N GLU A 59 26.13 30.94 45.11
CA GLU A 59 25.34 29.72 44.94
C GLU A 59 24.00 29.76 45.70
N ASN A 60 23.94 30.37 46.88
CA ASN A 60 22.72 30.50 47.64
C ASN A 60 21.72 31.48 47.03
N GLU A 61 22.18 32.49 46.32
CA GLU A 61 21.33 33.53 45.72
C GLU A 61 20.93 33.23 44.28
N ILE A 62 21.69 32.40 43.56
CA ILE A 62 21.39 32.02 42.17
C ILE A 62 20.57 30.74 42.15
N THR A 63 19.34 30.84 41.66
CA THR A 63 18.49 29.66 41.47
C THR A 63 18.93 28.91 40.23
N SER A 64 19.80 27.92 40.35
CA SER A 64 20.28 27.10 39.23
C SER A 64 20.70 25.70 39.69
N ASP A 65 20.61 24.73 38.79
CA ASP A 65 21.09 23.35 38.99
C ASP A 65 22.59 23.18 38.73
N VAL A 66 23.31 24.28 38.48
CA VAL A 66 24.75 24.26 38.18
C VAL A 66 25.52 24.03 39.44
N PRO A 67 26.36 22.98 39.56
CA PRO A 67 27.16 22.69 40.75
C PRO A 67 28.45 23.52 40.78
N TRP A 68 28.30 24.84 40.97
CA TRP A 68 29.38 25.84 40.80
C TRP A 68 30.64 25.54 41.60
N PHE A 69 30.48 25.23 42.91
CA PHE A 69 31.61 24.94 43.77
C PHE A 69 32.39 23.71 43.35
N LYS A 70 31.63 22.63 43.00
CA LYS A 70 32.23 21.38 42.55
C LYS A 70 33.01 21.58 41.23
N MET A 71 32.44 22.31 40.29
CA MET A 71 33.08 22.60 39.00
C MET A 71 34.37 23.39 39.18
N ALA A 72 34.39 24.36 40.09
CA ALA A 72 35.58 25.12 40.40
C ALA A 72 36.70 24.25 41.01
N LEU A 73 36.34 23.31 41.89
CA LEU A 73 37.30 22.33 42.45
C LEU A 73 37.84 21.38 41.39
N ASP A 74 36.96 20.87 40.54
CA ASP A 74 37.35 19.96 39.45
C ASP A 74 38.29 20.67 38.45
N ALA A 75 38.02 21.94 38.12
CA ALA A 75 38.88 22.76 37.31
C ALA A 75 40.29 22.94 37.91
N MET A 76 40.41 23.05 39.24
CA MET A 76 41.71 23.16 39.91
C MET A 76 42.54 21.88 39.89
N THR A 77 41.89 20.73 39.73
CA THR A 77 42.53 19.39 39.71
C THR A 77 42.69 18.84 38.31
N ASP A 78 42.41 19.63 37.30
CA ASP A 78 42.40 19.26 35.88
C ASP A 78 41.54 18.01 35.60
N ARG A 79 40.45 17.88 36.33
CA ARG A 79 39.46 16.84 36.15
C ARG A 79 38.37 17.30 35.18
N GLU A 80 37.93 16.39 34.31
CA GLU A 80 36.75 16.64 33.50
C GLU A 80 35.51 16.83 34.39
N TYR A 81 34.78 17.90 34.16
CA TYR A 81 33.48 18.16 34.77
C TYR A 81 32.37 18.13 33.72
N PRO A 82 31.13 17.74 34.09
CA PRO A 82 30.06 17.72 33.13
C PRO A 82 29.75 19.13 32.60
N GLU A 83 29.39 19.21 31.32
CA GLU A 83 28.97 20.45 30.68
C GLU A 83 27.81 21.06 31.46
N ALA A 84 28.00 22.26 32.01
CA ALA A 84 26.97 22.96 32.74
C ALA A 84 26.32 24.06 31.90
N ARG A 85 25.02 24.17 31.97
CA ARG A 85 24.24 25.15 31.22
C ARG A 85 23.35 25.94 32.17
N TYR A 86 23.34 27.24 32.03
CA TYR A 86 22.58 28.15 32.89
C TYR A 86 21.61 28.97 32.02
N PHE A 87 20.34 29.01 32.41
CA PHE A 87 19.37 29.94 31.82
C PHE A 87 19.27 31.20 32.70
N SER A 88 19.54 32.32 32.13
CA SER A 88 19.43 33.63 32.77
C SER A 88 18.01 34.16 32.66
N PRO A 89 17.23 34.26 33.78
CA PRO A 89 15.90 34.87 33.75
C PRO A 89 15.91 36.36 33.36
N SER A 90 16.99 37.09 33.70
CA SER A 90 17.14 38.53 33.47
C SER A 90 17.36 38.84 31.98
N THR A 91 18.24 38.10 31.31
CA THR A 91 18.58 38.32 29.90
C THR A 91 17.77 37.43 28.98
N LYS A 92 17.05 36.43 29.49
CA LYS A 92 16.37 35.34 28.74
C LYS A 92 17.30 34.59 27.79
N LYS A 93 18.55 34.43 28.19
CA LYS A 93 19.63 33.77 27.41
C LYS A 93 20.08 32.48 28.08
N TRP A 94 20.54 31.55 27.26
CA TRP A 94 21.22 30.35 27.71
C TRP A 94 22.75 30.53 27.63
N TYR A 95 23.43 30.19 28.71
CA TYR A 95 24.87 30.23 28.79
C TYR A 95 25.44 28.85 29.06
N LYS A 96 26.50 28.48 28.33
CA LYS A 96 27.41 27.40 28.67
C LYS A 96 28.43 27.93 29.65
N ILE A 97 28.67 27.18 30.71
CA ILE A 97 29.62 27.57 31.76
C ILE A 97 30.91 26.77 31.58
N ASP A 98 32.00 27.44 31.42
CA ASP A 98 33.33 26.85 31.36
C ASP A 98 34.19 27.46 32.47
N MET A 99 35.00 26.64 33.18
CA MET A 99 35.90 27.08 34.26
C MET A 99 37.34 26.67 33.97
N LYS A 100 38.29 27.56 34.21
CA LYS A 100 39.71 27.27 34.11
C LYS A 100 40.50 27.78 35.32
N TYR A 101 41.42 26.95 35.81
CA TYR A 101 42.34 27.32 36.86
C TYR A 101 43.64 27.87 36.30
N LEU A 102 44.03 29.09 36.71
CA LEU A 102 45.29 29.71 36.36
C LEU A 102 46.25 29.48 37.52
N ALA A 103 47.09 28.45 37.43
CA ALA A 103 48.02 28.04 38.50
C ALA A 103 49.00 29.14 38.93
N ASP A 104 49.52 29.93 37.98
CA ASP A 104 50.48 31.00 38.26
C ASP A 104 49.90 32.16 39.09
N GLN A 105 48.57 32.39 38.91
CA GLN A 105 47.83 33.44 39.66
C GLN A 105 46.94 32.87 40.77
N LYS A 106 46.89 31.56 40.91
CA LYS A 106 46.04 30.84 41.90
C LYS A 106 44.58 31.22 41.82
N ASN A 107 44.05 31.49 40.64
CA ASN A 107 42.66 31.91 40.40
C ASN A 107 41.92 30.94 39.51
N VAL A 108 40.60 30.81 39.73
CA VAL A 108 39.67 30.16 38.81
C VAL A 108 38.96 31.24 37.99
N ILE A 109 38.98 31.11 36.69
CA ILE A 109 38.21 31.96 35.78
C ILE A 109 36.99 31.20 35.29
N VAL A 110 35.83 31.82 35.37
CA VAL A 110 34.55 31.30 34.84
C VAL A 110 34.14 32.11 33.64
N PHE A 111 33.88 31.41 32.55
CA PHE A 111 33.41 31.97 31.29
C PHE A 111 31.96 31.55 31.02
N PHE A 112 31.19 32.50 30.58
CA PHE A 112 29.81 32.25 30.13
C PHE A 112 29.76 32.47 28.62
N THR A 113 29.55 31.41 27.88
CA THR A 113 29.38 31.48 26.42
C THR A 113 27.88 31.50 26.11
N ASP A 114 27.37 32.54 25.44
CA ASP A 114 25.98 32.61 24.99
C ASP A 114 25.71 31.55 23.91
N ILE A 115 24.90 30.56 24.23
CA ILE A 115 24.52 29.46 23.34
C ILE A 115 23.04 29.55 22.91
N THR A 116 22.39 30.71 23.10
CA THR A 116 20.97 30.90 22.82
C THR A 116 20.63 30.66 21.35
N SER A 117 21.40 31.28 20.46
CA SER A 117 21.22 31.16 19.02
C SER A 117 21.47 29.73 18.53
N GLU A 118 22.54 29.08 19.03
CA GLU A 118 22.88 27.71 18.71
C GLU A 118 21.78 26.75 19.13
N ARG A 119 21.26 26.94 20.35
CA ARG A 119 20.17 26.12 20.88
C ARG A 119 18.84 26.32 20.13
N GLN A 120 18.51 27.56 19.77
CA GLN A 120 17.34 27.88 18.95
C GLN A 120 17.47 27.29 17.54
N TYR A 121 18.67 27.36 16.96
CA TYR A 121 18.95 26.78 15.65
C TYR A 121 18.85 25.25 15.68
N TYR A 122 19.43 24.62 16.70
CA TYR A 122 19.32 23.16 16.90
C TYR A 122 17.87 22.72 17.10
N GLN A 123 17.08 23.46 17.90
CA GLN A 123 15.65 23.17 18.07
C GLN A 123 14.85 23.34 16.77
N LYS A 124 15.14 24.39 15.99
CA LYS A 124 14.55 24.58 14.67
C LYS A 124 14.92 23.46 13.69
N LEU A 125 16.18 23.06 13.67
CA LEU A 125 16.62 21.93 12.84
C LEU A 125 15.91 20.64 13.25
N LYS A 126 15.82 20.36 14.54
CA LYS A 126 15.13 19.19 15.05
C LYS A 126 13.63 19.21 14.69
N SER A 127 12.96 20.34 14.90
CA SER A 127 11.54 20.47 14.53
C SER A 127 11.34 20.34 13.02
N SER A 128 12.20 20.95 12.19
CA SER A 128 12.12 20.83 10.73
C SER A 128 12.39 19.40 10.24
N ALA A 129 13.23 18.64 10.96
CA ALA A 129 13.53 17.24 10.61
C ALA A 129 12.36 16.28 10.89
N ILE A 130 11.46 16.64 11.81
CA ILE A 130 10.34 15.76 12.22
C ILE A 130 8.96 16.29 11.81
N THR A 131 8.89 17.44 11.10
CA THR A 131 7.62 18.07 10.69
C THR A 131 7.52 18.09 9.16
N ASP A 132 6.34 17.79 8.64
CA ASP A 132 6.01 17.99 7.23
C ASP A 132 5.66 19.45 6.96
N ILE A 133 6.30 20.06 5.95
CA ILE A 133 6.19 21.50 5.66
C ILE A 133 4.82 21.85 5.07
N GLN A 134 4.22 20.94 4.29
CA GLN A 134 2.95 21.20 3.58
C GLN A 134 1.76 21.17 4.53
N THR A 135 1.70 20.20 5.44
CA THR A 135 0.55 19.98 6.33
C THR A 135 0.75 20.56 7.72
N GLY A 136 2.01 20.74 8.15
CA GLY A 136 2.37 21.14 9.51
C GLY A 136 2.31 20.01 10.54
N PHE A 137 1.88 18.81 10.18
CA PHE A 137 1.89 17.63 11.03
C PHE A 137 3.31 17.07 11.20
N LEU A 138 3.51 16.22 12.21
CA LEU A 138 4.74 15.46 12.32
C LEU A 138 4.87 14.50 11.12
N ASN A 139 6.10 14.34 10.65
CA ASN A 139 6.39 13.43 9.54
C ASN A 139 6.62 11.99 10.05
N ARG A 140 7.02 11.07 9.16
CA ARG A 140 7.29 9.66 9.48
C ARG A 140 8.34 9.48 10.59
N THR A 141 9.34 10.36 10.67
CA THR A 141 10.34 10.34 11.75
C THR A 141 9.68 10.67 13.09
N GLY A 142 8.85 11.73 13.11
CA GLY A 142 8.06 12.10 14.29
C GLY A 142 7.07 11.01 14.71
N PHE A 143 6.47 10.29 13.76
CA PHE A 143 5.62 9.13 14.04
C PHE A 143 6.40 8.02 14.76
N ASN A 144 7.56 7.62 14.26
CA ASN A 144 8.35 6.56 14.86
C ASN A 144 8.81 6.88 16.30
N GLU A 145 9.14 8.16 16.56
CA GLU A 145 9.48 8.62 17.92
C GLU A 145 8.25 8.58 18.86
N SER A 146 7.08 8.97 18.36
CA SER A 146 5.87 9.15 19.18
C SER A 146 5.12 7.86 19.44
N PHE A 147 5.09 6.94 18.47
CA PHE A 147 4.24 5.75 18.53
C PHE A 147 4.62 4.80 19.67
N ASN A 148 5.91 4.52 19.85
CA ASN A 148 6.36 3.68 20.97
C ASN A 148 6.03 4.29 22.34
N ILE A 149 6.19 5.62 22.47
CA ILE A 149 5.85 6.34 23.71
C ILE A 149 4.35 6.24 23.99
N ALA A 150 3.50 6.40 22.97
CA ALA A 150 2.06 6.28 23.09
C ALA A 150 1.63 4.88 23.55
N LEU A 151 2.22 3.82 22.98
CA LEU A 151 1.94 2.43 23.38
C LEU A 151 2.42 2.11 24.80
N GLU A 152 3.60 2.59 25.19
CA GLU A 152 4.08 2.43 26.57
C GLU A 152 3.16 3.13 27.57
N THR A 153 2.67 4.32 27.23
CA THR A 153 1.73 5.08 28.05
C THR A 153 0.40 4.33 28.18
N ALA A 154 -0.17 3.85 27.08
CA ALA A 154 -1.41 3.07 27.09
C ALA A 154 -1.26 1.77 27.90
N ARG A 155 -0.12 1.08 27.77
CA ARG A 155 0.20 -0.11 28.56
C ARG A 155 0.26 0.19 30.06
N TYR A 156 0.95 1.28 30.44
CA TYR A 156 1.07 1.68 31.85
C TYR A 156 -0.29 2.03 32.45
N ASN A 157 -1.11 2.76 31.73
CA ASN A 157 -2.44 3.18 32.16
C ASN A 157 -3.51 2.08 32.01
N LYS A 158 -3.22 0.97 31.33
CA LYS A 158 -4.17 -0.09 30.93
C LYS A 158 -5.31 0.44 30.06
N GLU A 159 -5.00 1.33 29.14
CA GLU A 159 -5.90 1.94 28.18
C GLU A 159 -5.83 1.24 26.83
N HIS A 160 -6.86 1.45 26.01
CA HIS A 160 -6.87 1.03 24.62
C HIS A 160 -6.33 2.15 23.73
N ALA A 161 -5.62 1.74 22.69
CA ALA A 161 -5.14 2.66 21.65
C ALA A 161 -5.40 2.06 20.26
N ALA A 162 -5.47 2.93 19.25
CA ALA A 162 -5.53 2.51 17.86
C ALA A 162 -4.47 3.22 17.01
N LEU A 163 -3.96 2.48 16.05
CA LEU A 163 -3.24 3.03 14.92
C LEU A 163 -4.14 2.99 13.70
N LEU A 164 -4.37 4.15 13.07
CA LEU A 164 -4.94 4.25 11.74
C LEU A 164 -3.84 4.62 10.76
N ILE A 165 -3.78 3.91 9.63
CA ILE A 165 -3.03 4.34 8.45
C ILE A 165 -4.06 4.66 7.38
N LEU A 166 -4.08 5.92 6.95
CA LEU A 166 -5.05 6.48 6.03
C LEU A 166 -4.35 6.88 4.74
N ASP A 167 -4.97 6.59 3.61
CA ASP A 167 -4.47 6.90 2.27
C ASP A 167 -5.54 7.64 1.46
N ILE A 168 -5.11 8.62 0.67
CA ILE A 168 -6.00 9.40 -0.19
C ILE A 168 -6.26 8.63 -1.48
N ASP A 169 -7.52 8.25 -1.70
CA ASP A 169 -7.89 7.45 -2.86
C ASP A 169 -7.66 8.19 -4.19
N ASN A 170 -6.98 7.51 -5.11
CA ASN A 170 -6.75 7.98 -6.49
C ASN A 170 -5.96 9.30 -6.62
N LEU A 171 -5.16 9.71 -5.64
CA LEU A 171 -4.41 10.98 -5.68
C LEU A 171 -3.53 11.08 -6.95
N GLN A 172 -2.84 10.00 -7.34
CA GLN A 172 -2.03 9.98 -8.56
C GLN A 172 -2.89 10.26 -9.80
N SER A 173 -4.04 9.65 -9.92
CA SER A 173 -4.97 9.84 -11.05
C SER A 173 -5.48 11.28 -11.14
N ILE A 174 -5.70 11.92 -9.97
CA ILE A 174 -6.08 13.33 -9.88
C ILE A 174 -4.92 14.23 -10.33
N ASN A 175 -3.70 13.94 -9.87
CA ASN A 175 -2.50 14.66 -10.29
C ASN A 175 -2.29 14.57 -11.82
N ASP A 176 -2.44 13.37 -12.39
CA ASP A 176 -2.24 13.14 -13.82
C ASP A 176 -3.32 13.82 -14.68
N SER A 177 -4.57 13.89 -14.18
CA SER A 177 -5.70 14.45 -14.95
C SER A 177 -5.94 15.95 -14.72
N ARG A 178 -5.67 16.46 -13.53
CA ARG A 178 -5.99 17.84 -13.12
C ARG A 178 -4.78 18.66 -12.67
N GLY A 179 -3.62 18.04 -12.58
CA GLY A 179 -2.36 18.66 -12.17
C GLY A 179 -2.11 18.63 -10.66
N TYR A 180 -0.84 18.81 -10.28
CA TYR A 180 -0.37 18.73 -8.89
C TYR A 180 -1.04 19.71 -7.92
N ASN A 181 -1.50 20.87 -8.40
CA ASN A 181 -2.18 21.85 -7.55
C ASN A 181 -3.49 21.32 -6.96
N GLU A 182 -4.24 20.51 -7.71
CA GLU A 182 -5.48 19.88 -7.22
C GLU A 182 -5.17 18.77 -6.20
N GLY A 183 -4.10 17.99 -6.42
CA GLY A 183 -3.66 17.01 -5.44
C GLY A 183 -3.18 17.66 -4.14
N ASP A 184 -2.42 18.74 -4.22
CA ASP A 184 -2.01 19.52 -3.04
C ASP A 184 -3.21 20.08 -2.27
N ALA A 185 -4.22 20.59 -2.98
CA ALA A 185 -5.45 21.06 -2.36
C ALA A 185 -6.20 19.93 -1.64
N LEU A 186 -6.21 18.72 -2.21
CA LEU A 186 -6.82 17.54 -1.59
C LEU A 186 -6.05 17.11 -0.33
N ILE A 187 -4.73 17.09 -0.36
CA ILE A 187 -3.88 16.82 0.81
C ILE A 187 -4.16 17.81 1.94
N LEU A 188 -4.26 19.10 1.62
CA LEU A 188 -4.61 20.14 2.60
C LEU A 188 -6.03 19.96 3.12
N GLY A 189 -6.98 19.58 2.26
CA GLY A 189 -8.36 19.27 2.65
C GLY A 189 -8.45 18.12 3.65
N VAL A 190 -7.70 17.04 3.42
CA VAL A 190 -7.55 15.92 4.39
C VAL A 190 -6.97 16.44 5.69
N SER A 191 -5.92 17.26 5.62
CA SER A 191 -5.27 17.82 6.81
C SER A 191 -6.21 18.69 7.64
N GLU A 192 -7.08 19.47 7.00
CA GLU A 192 -8.11 20.29 7.68
C GLU A 192 -9.15 19.43 8.41
N VAL A 193 -9.57 18.31 7.81
CA VAL A 193 -10.48 17.36 8.46
C VAL A 193 -9.80 16.75 9.69
N LEU A 194 -8.60 16.24 9.54
CA LEU A 194 -7.87 15.58 10.63
C LEU A 194 -7.55 16.52 11.78
N LYS A 195 -7.20 17.76 11.48
CA LYS A 195 -6.84 18.77 12.50
C LYS A 195 -7.94 19.05 13.52
N GLN A 196 -9.20 18.80 13.18
CA GLN A 196 -10.33 18.96 14.10
C GLN A 196 -10.25 17.98 15.28
N PHE A 197 -9.55 16.88 15.12
CA PHE A 197 -9.42 15.79 16.10
C PHE A 197 -8.15 15.90 16.98
N GLU A 198 -7.21 16.78 16.67
CA GLU A 198 -5.94 16.95 17.41
C GLU A 198 -6.14 17.16 18.92
N ASN A 199 -7.19 17.88 19.31
CA ASN A 199 -7.48 18.20 20.70
C ASN A 199 -8.23 17.08 21.47
N HIS A 200 -8.46 15.92 20.83
CA HIS A 200 -9.22 14.81 21.39
C HIS A 200 -8.35 13.57 21.69
N GLY A 201 -7.06 13.77 21.95
CA GLY A 201 -6.13 12.67 22.20
C GLY A 201 -5.61 11.97 20.94
N VAL A 202 -5.78 12.61 19.77
CA VAL A 202 -5.28 12.12 18.48
C VAL A 202 -3.97 12.80 18.15
N GLN A 203 -2.94 12.01 17.87
CA GLN A 203 -1.70 12.49 17.28
C GLN A 203 -1.74 12.18 15.78
N ILE A 204 -1.48 13.19 14.94
CA ILE A 204 -1.61 13.10 13.50
C ILE A 204 -0.25 13.27 12.85
N PHE A 205 0.03 12.44 11.85
CA PHE A 205 1.31 12.38 11.17
C PHE A 205 1.11 12.33 9.66
N ARG A 206 1.99 13.00 8.91
CA ARG A 206 2.17 12.79 7.48
C ARG A 206 3.11 11.60 7.29
N TYR A 207 2.57 10.42 6.99
CA TYR A 207 3.31 9.16 6.98
C TYR A 207 4.01 8.88 5.64
N GLY A 208 3.39 9.29 4.54
CA GLY A 208 3.88 9.14 3.17
C GLY A 208 3.40 10.30 2.28
N ASP A 209 3.54 10.15 0.97
CA ASP A 209 3.15 11.17 -0.02
C ASP A 209 1.63 11.38 -0.07
N ASP A 210 0.86 10.31 0.05
CA ASP A 210 -0.61 10.26 0.10
C ASP A 210 -1.14 9.64 1.40
N GLU A 211 -0.23 9.31 2.35
CA GLU A 211 -0.57 8.60 3.56
C GLU A 211 -0.47 9.47 4.81
N PHE A 212 -1.44 9.31 5.70
CA PHE A 212 -1.45 9.86 7.04
C PHE A 212 -1.51 8.73 8.06
N ALA A 213 -0.85 8.92 9.21
CA ALA A 213 -1.01 8.02 10.35
C ALA A 213 -1.64 8.78 11.52
N LEU A 214 -2.55 8.13 12.23
CA LEU A 214 -3.18 8.65 13.43
C LEU A 214 -2.96 7.67 14.58
N ILE A 215 -2.45 8.19 15.69
CA ILE A 215 -2.38 7.46 16.96
C ILE A 215 -3.51 8.00 17.84
N ILE A 216 -4.42 7.13 18.21
CA ILE A 216 -5.57 7.46 19.05
C ILE A 216 -5.42 6.69 20.35
N ASN A 217 -5.41 7.39 21.49
CA ASN A 217 -5.23 6.83 22.83
C ASN A 217 -6.18 7.47 23.83
N ASN A 218 -6.10 7.09 25.11
CA ASN A 218 -6.94 7.56 26.21
C ASN A 218 -8.41 7.09 26.10
N PHE A 219 -8.63 5.84 25.69
CA PHE A 219 -9.95 5.23 25.67
C PHE A 219 -10.00 4.01 26.61
N ASP A 220 -11.06 3.93 27.40
CA ASP A 220 -11.26 2.86 28.38
C ASP A 220 -11.68 1.54 27.72
N THR A 221 -12.34 1.60 26.56
CA THR A 221 -12.85 0.43 25.84
C THR A 221 -12.60 0.54 24.35
N GLU A 222 -12.45 -0.61 23.70
CA GLU A 222 -12.30 -0.72 22.24
C GLU A 222 -13.54 -0.22 21.50
N ASP A 223 -14.75 -0.47 22.05
CA ASP A 223 -16.00 0.00 21.45
C ASP A 223 -16.08 1.54 21.43
N SER A 224 -15.65 2.21 22.50
CA SER A 224 -15.63 3.68 22.52
C SER A 224 -14.61 4.26 21.54
N LEU A 225 -13.49 3.56 21.36
CA LEU A 225 -12.46 3.92 20.38
C LEU A 225 -12.97 3.72 18.94
N ALA A 226 -13.66 2.61 18.66
CA ALA A 226 -14.27 2.36 17.36
C ALA A 226 -15.33 3.42 17.00
N ASN A 227 -16.22 3.77 17.92
CA ASN A 227 -17.20 4.84 17.73
C ASN A 227 -16.53 6.19 17.42
N PHE A 228 -15.39 6.48 18.05
CA PHE A 228 -14.64 7.71 17.75
C PHE A 228 -14.03 7.67 16.34
N ILE A 229 -13.52 6.53 15.91
CA ILE A 229 -12.99 6.33 14.56
C ILE A 229 -14.09 6.51 13.51
N ASP A 230 -15.31 6.05 13.78
CA ASP A 230 -16.46 6.25 12.90
C ASP A 230 -16.79 7.74 12.74
N CYS A 231 -16.64 8.57 13.78
CA CYS A 231 -16.80 10.02 13.66
C CYS A 231 -15.74 10.65 12.72
N ILE A 232 -14.50 10.11 12.73
CA ILE A 232 -13.46 10.56 11.80
C ILE A 232 -13.88 10.22 10.36
N TYR A 233 -14.35 8.99 10.13
CA TYR A 233 -14.82 8.55 8.82
C TYR A 233 -15.98 9.41 8.30
N GLU A 234 -17.02 9.64 9.14
CA GLU A 234 -18.15 10.49 8.78
C GLU A 234 -17.74 11.92 8.40
N SER A 235 -16.70 12.46 9.06
CA SER A 235 -16.20 13.80 8.74
C SER A 235 -15.61 13.88 7.32
N PHE A 236 -14.99 12.81 6.82
CA PHE A 236 -14.55 12.72 5.43
C PHE A 236 -15.73 12.59 4.47
N GLN A 237 -16.76 11.80 4.82
CA GLN A 237 -17.96 11.65 4.01
C GLN A 237 -18.70 12.98 3.85
N ILE A 238 -18.83 13.77 4.92
CA ILE A 238 -19.46 15.12 4.89
C ILE A 238 -18.69 16.05 3.94
N LYS A 239 -17.36 15.97 3.91
CA LYS A 239 -16.51 16.78 3.02
C LYS A 239 -16.40 16.20 1.61
N GLN A 240 -16.96 15.02 1.34
CA GLN A 240 -16.87 14.29 0.06
C GLN A 240 -15.41 14.00 -0.36
N ILE A 241 -14.54 13.74 0.61
CA ILE A 241 -13.16 13.35 0.38
C ILE A 241 -13.09 11.83 0.48
N SER A 242 -12.65 11.17 -0.60
CA SER A 242 -12.47 9.73 -0.63
C SER A 242 -11.13 9.37 -0.01
N VAL A 243 -11.18 8.61 1.07
CA VAL A 243 -10.02 8.07 1.79
C VAL A 243 -10.28 6.64 2.21
N SER A 244 -9.24 5.82 2.16
CA SER A 244 -9.24 4.47 2.70
C SER A 244 -8.36 4.42 3.93
N ALA A 245 -8.76 3.71 4.97
CA ALA A 245 -7.93 3.52 6.15
C ALA A 245 -7.95 2.08 6.66
N GLY A 246 -6.79 1.67 7.18
CA GLY A 246 -6.64 0.43 7.92
C GLY A 246 -6.36 0.71 9.38
N ILE A 247 -7.01 -0.05 10.26
CA ILE A 247 -7.01 0.17 11.70
C ILE A 247 -6.51 -1.08 12.41
N SER A 248 -5.58 -0.88 13.35
CA SER A 248 -5.17 -1.91 14.31
C SER A 248 -5.31 -1.42 15.74
N PHE A 249 -5.70 -2.32 16.66
CA PHE A 249 -5.95 -2.01 18.06
C PHE A 249 -4.85 -2.56 18.96
N PHE A 250 -4.43 -1.72 19.92
CA PHE A 250 -3.62 -2.11 21.07
C PHE A 250 -4.53 -2.29 22.31
N PRO A 251 -4.36 -3.35 23.10
CA PRO A 251 -3.48 -4.50 22.90
C PRO A 251 -4.12 -5.64 22.08
N SER A 252 -5.39 -5.52 21.64
CA SER A 252 -6.22 -6.60 21.11
C SER A 252 -5.63 -7.30 19.88
N ASN A 253 -5.02 -6.56 18.98
CA ASN A 253 -4.36 -7.14 17.82
C ASN A 253 -2.90 -7.50 18.10
N SER A 254 -2.14 -6.63 18.76
CA SER A 254 -0.77 -6.87 19.22
C SER A 254 -0.35 -5.85 20.28
N GLU A 255 0.70 -6.20 21.04
CA GLU A 255 1.41 -5.28 21.94
C GLU A 255 2.69 -4.70 21.32
N LEU A 256 3.08 -5.14 20.10
CA LEU A 256 4.29 -4.72 19.42
C LEU A 256 3.96 -3.67 18.35
N SER A 257 4.67 -2.55 18.38
CA SER A 257 4.48 -1.44 17.43
C SER A 257 4.65 -1.86 15.97
N GLU A 258 5.65 -2.70 15.67
CA GLU A 258 5.91 -3.19 14.31
C GLU A 258 4.77 -4.05 13.77
N GLU A 259 4.15 -4.87 14.64
CA GLU A 259 3.00 -5.69 14.24
C GLU A 259 1.74 -4.85 14.04
N LEU A 260 1.50 -3.86 14.90
CA LEU A 260 0.36 -2.95 14.74
C LEU A 260 0.45 -2.16 13.44
N ILE A 261 1.64 -1.65 13.06
CA ILE A 261 1.86 -1.00 11.77
C ILE A 261 1.53 -1.96 10.63
N ARG A 262 2.09 -3.17 10.65
CA ARG A 262 1.84 -4.18 9.63
C ARG A 262 0.36 -4.56 9.51
N PHE A 263 -0.34 -4.66 10.63
CA PHE A 263 -1.76 -5.00 10.66
C PHE A 263 -2.64 -3.87 10.14
N ALA A 264 -2.33 -2.63 10.48
CA ALA A 264 -3.00 -1.46 9.90
C ALA A 264 -2.79 -1.38 8.38
N ASP A 265 -1.55 -1.62 7.90
CA ASP A 265 -1.26 -1.66 6.46
C ASP A 265 -2.04 -2.77 5.73
N MET A 266 -2.15 -3.97 6.33
CA MET A 266 -2.93 -5.07 5.75
C MET A 266 -4.42 -4.70 5.65
N ALA A 267 -4.98 -4.09 6.69
CA ALA A 267 -6.35 -3.63 6.70
C ALA A 267 -6.59 -2.52 5.66
N LEU A 268 -5.65 -1.59 5.49
CA LEU A 268 -5.70 -0.55 4.45
C LEU A 268 -5.71 -1.16 3.04
N GLN A 269 -4.84 -2.14 2.77
CA GLN A 269 -4.84 -2.83 1.47
C GLN A 269 -6.17 -3.54 1.22
N TYR A 270 -6.76 -4.12 2.26
CA TYR A 270 -8.08 -4.75 2.17
C TYR A 270 -9.17 -3.73 1.89
N ALA A 271 -9.16 -2.56 2.54
CA ALA A 271 -10.06 -1.45 2.27
C ALA A 271 -9.99 -0.99 0.80
N LYS A 272 -8.78 -0.80 0.27
CA LYS A 272 -8.57 -0.41 -1.13
C LYS A 272 -9.09 -1.43 -2.15
N LYS A 273 -8.96 -2.73 -1.85
CA LYS A 273 -9.48 -3.81 -2.71
C LYS A 273 -11.02 -3.88 -2.71
N ASN A 274 -11.64 -3.62 -1.58
CA ASN A 274 -13.08 -3.74 -1.40
C ASN A 274 -13.86 -2.45 -1.73
N GLY A 275 -13.38 -1.69 -2.69
CA GLY A 275 -14.12 -0.57 -3.27
C GLY A 275 -13.63 0.81 -2.84
N LYS A 276 -12.56 0.90 -2.02
CA LYS A 276 -12.00 2.17 -1.51
C LYS A 276 -13.02 2.94 -0.67
N ASN A 277 -12.69 4.17 -0.27
CA ASN A 277 -13.55 5.06 0.50
C ASN A 277 -14.21 4.37 1.70
N ASN A 278 -13.43 3.61 2.46
CA ASN A 278 -13.88 2.93 3.67
C ASN A 278 -12.74 2.78 4.68
N PHE A 279 -13.13 2.61 5.96
CA PHE A 279 -12.24 2.31 7.06
C PHE A 279 -12.40 0.83 7.43
N THR A 280 -11.31 0.10 7.47
CA THR A 280 -11.31 -1.35 7.71
C THR A 280 -10.48 -1.67 8.94
N TYR A 281 -11.07 -2.41 9.85
CA TYR A 281 -10.38 -2.93 11.03
C TYR A 281 -9.61 -4.20 10.68
N PHE A 282 -8.42 -4.35 11.25
CA PHE A 282 -7.63 -5.56 11.06
C PHE A 282 -8.33 -6.77 11.67
N GLU A 283 -8.45 -7.83 10.88
CA GLU A 283 -8.90 -9.14 11.32
C GLU A 283 -7.79 -10.19 11.06
N PRO A 284 -7.62 -11.20 11.94
CA PRO A 284 -6.58 -12.23 11.77
C PRO A 284 -6.64 -12.97 10.42
N ASP A 285 -7.83 -13.09 9.84
CA ASP A 285 -8.02 -13.68 8.51
C ASP A 285 -7.33 -12.91 7.40
N MET A 286 -7.18 -11.59 7.53
CA MET A 286 -6.44 -10.76 6.56
C MET A 286 -4.96 -11.13 6.53
N GLN A 287 -4.36 -11.39 7.69
CA GLN A 287 -2.96 -11.85 7.76
C GLN A 287 -2.80 -13.21 7.08
N ARG A 288 -3.74 -14.13 7.30
CA ARG A 288 -3.72 -15.45 6.66
C ARG A 288 -3.81 -15.33 5.14
N LEU A 289 -4.73 -14.52 4.63
CA LEU A 289 -4.88 -14.26 3.19
C LEU A 289 -3.63 -13.60 2.60
N PHE A 290 -3.02 -12.67 3.31
CA PHE A 290 -1.80 -12.01 2.86
C PHE A 290 -0.62 -12.99 2.75
N ILE A 291 -0.41 -13.83 3.77
CA ILE A 291 0.64 -14.87 3.75
C ILE A 291 0.38 -15.87 2.62
N GLN A 292 -0.88 -16.29 2.44
CA GLN A 292 -1.27 -17.18 1.35
C GLN A 292 -0.93 -16.56 -0.01
N LYS A 293 -1.25 -15.27 -0.22
CA LYS A 293 -0.92 -14.54 -1.44
C LYS A 293 0.59 -14.52 -1.72
N LEU A 294 1.42 -14.19 -0.73
CA LEU A 294 2.88 -14.20 -0.87
C LEU A 294 3.42 -15.59 -1.21
N THR A 295 2.88 -16.63 -0.55
CA THR A 295 3.25 -18.02 -0.82
C THR A 295 2.91 -18.41 -2.25
N LEU A 296 1.70 -18.10 -2.71
CA LEU A 296 1.27 -18.39 -4.07
C LEU A 296 2.09 -17.63 -5.11
N GLN A 297 2.40 -16.35 -4.87
CA GLN A 297 3.27 -15.55 -5.75
C GLN A 297 4.66 -16.19 -5.92
N SER A 298 5.29 -16.58 -4.81
CA SER A 298 6.60 -17.26 -4.85
C SER A 298 6.53 -18.57 -5.61
N LYS A 299 5.51 -19.39 -5.34
CA LYS A 299 5.32 -20.70 -5.98
C LYS A 299 4.96 -20.59 -7.46
N MET A 300 4.21 -19.58 -7.90
CA MET A 300 3.91 -19.35 -9.33
C MET A 300 5.18 -19.13 -10.17
N THR A 301 6.16 -18.40 -9.62
CA THR A 301 7.44 -18.18 -10.31
C THR A 301 8.17 -19.53 -10.54
N THR A 302 8.17 -20.38 -9.53
CA THR A 302 8.77 -21.73 -9.62
C THR A 302 7.95 -22.63 -10.57
N ALA A 303 6.63 -22.56 -10.52
CA ALA A 303 5.73 -23.38 -11.33
C ALA A 303 5.93 -23.18 -12.85
N LEU A 304 6.29 -21.97 -13.28
CA LEU A 304 6.64 -21.69 -14.69
C LEU A 304 7.90 -22.43 -15.13
N LEU A 305 8.87 -22.59 -14.23
CA LEU A 305 10.15 -23.25 -14.52
C LEU A 305 10.03 -24.79 -14.47
N GLU A 306 9.20 -25.30 -13.57
CA GLU A 306 9.05 -26.73 -13.28
C GLU A 306 7.91 -27.43 -14.05
N ASN A 307 7.24 -26.72 -14.96
CA ASN A 307 6.08 -27.21 -15.71
C ASN A 307 4.93 -27.72 -14.81
N SER A 308 4.70 -27.05 -13.67
CA SER A 308 3.60 -27.36 -12.76
C SER A 308 2.24 -26.86 -13.25
N PHE A 309 2.24 -26.01 -14.29
CA PHE A 309 1.04 -25.64 -15.01
C PHE A 309 0.69 -26.70 -16.05
N SER A 310 -0.60 -26.94 -16.19
CA SER A 310 -1.15 -27.80 -17.25
C SER A 310 -2.33 -27.11 -17.91
N GLN A 311 -2.67 -27.52 -19.14
CA GLN A 311 -3.80 -26.98 -19.88
C GLN A 311 -4.87 -28.05 -20.01
N TYR A 312 -6.10 -27.68 -19.66
CA TYR A 312 -7.31 -28.46 -19.89
C TYR A 312 -8.11 -27.79 -20.99
N TYR A 313 -8.96 -28.54 -21.66
CA TYR A 313 -9.72 -28.08 -22.79
C TYR A 313 -11.18 -28.42 -22.58
N GLN A 314 -12.06 -27.42 -22.69
CA GLN A 314 -13.51 -27.62 -22.56
C GLN A 314 -14.16 -27.54 -23.93
N PRO A 315 -14.94 -28.55 -24.33
CA PRO A 315 -15.55 -28.58 -25.64
C PRO A 315 -16.73 -27.60 -25.76
N GLN A 316 -16.85 -26.98 -26.91
CA GLN A 316 -17.92 -26.08 -27.33
C GLN A 316 -18.68 -26.75 -28.47
N PHE A 317 -20.02 -26.79 -28.39
CA PHE A 317 -20.85 -27.47 -29.37
C PHE A 317 -21.86 -26.54 -30.03
N ASP A 318 -22.01 -26.66 -31.35
CA ASP A 318 -23.12 -26.05 -32.08
C ASP A 318 -24.45 -26.66 -31.57
N ILE A 319 -25.35 -25.79 -31.13
CA ILE A 319 -26.59 -26.21 -30.48
C ILE A 319 -27.55 -26.95 -31.42
N ASN A 320 -27.57 -26.60 -32.71
CA ASN A 320 -28.51 -27.13 -33.70
C ASN A 320 -28.03 -28.45 -34.30
N THR A 321 -26.73 -28.56 -34.56
CA THR A 321 -26.14 -29.73 -35.24
C THR A 321 -25.56 -30.74 -34.26
N GLY A 322 -25.28 -30.32 -33.01
CA GLY A 322 -24.57 -31.13 -32.01
C GLY A 322 -23.10 -31.35 -32.37
N LYS A 323 -22.54 -30.70 -33.38
CA LYS A 323 -21.16 -30.84 -33.80
C LYS A 323 -20.23 -30.02 -32.88
N LEU A 324 -19.02 -30.52 -32.69
CA LEU A 324 -17.98 -29.80 -32.01
C LEU A 324 -17.60 -28.53 -32.78
N ARG A 325 -17.70 -27.36 -32.16
CA ARG A 325 -17.26 -26.07 -32.68
C ARG A 325 -15.77 -25.86 -32.42
N GLY A 326 -15.33 -26.26 -31.25
CA GLY A 326 -13.97 -26.03 -30.81
C GLY A 326 -13.75 -26.37 -29.33
N PHE A 327 -12.67 -25.86 -28.79
CA PHE A 327 -12.32 -26.01 -27.39
C PHE A 327 -11.86 -24.69 -26.79
N GLU A 328 -12.19 -24.46 -25.53
CA GLU A 328 -11.59 -23.41 -24.72
C GLU A 328 -10.42 -23.98 -23.91
N ALA A 329 -9.27 -23.33 -23.98
CA ALA A 329 -8.05 -23.68 -23.26
C ALA A 329 -8.06 -23.06 -21.87
N LEU A 330 -8.08 -23.89 -20.84
CA LEU A 330 -8.22 -23.51 -19.44
C LEU A 330 -7.00 -23.94 -18.65
N ILE A 331 -6.27 -22.98 -18.07
CA ILE A 331 -5.10 -23.26 -17.24
C ILE A 331 -5.50 -24.00 -15.96
N ARG A 332 -4.64 -24.94 -15.53
CA ARG A 332 -4.69 -25.62 -14.24
C ARG A 332 -3.31 -25.55 -13.59
N TRP A 333 -3.32 -25.36 -12.29
CA TRP A 333 -2.10 -25.34 -11.50
C TRP A 333 -2.17 -26.40 -10.41
N THR A 334 -1.19 -27.31 -10.41
CA THR A 334 -1.03 -28.32 -9.37
C THR A 334 0.34 -28.13 -8.74
N ASP A 335 0.37 -27.80 -7.46
CA ASP A 335 1.57 -27.69 -6.65
C ASP A 335 1.76 -28.95 -5.80
N ALA A 336 3.03 -29.35 -5.59
CA ALA A 336 3.34 -30.59 -4.84
C ALA A 336 2.89 -30.55 -3.37
N GLU A 337 2.85 -29.36 -2.76
CA GLU A 337 2.48 -29.17 -1.35
C GLU A 337 1.04 -28.67 -1.20
N LEU A 338 0.61 -27.75 -2.07
CA LEU A 338 -0.71 -27.09 -1.97
C LEU A 338 -1.79 -27.85 -2.74
N GLY A 339 -1.43 -28.86 -3.54
CA GLY A 339 -2.38 -29.57 -4.39
C GLY A 339 -2.90 -28.74 -5.56
N ASN A 340 -4.18 -28.94 -5.93
CA ASN A 340 -4.82 -28.21 -7.02
C ASN A 340 -5.24 -26.81 -6.56
N ILE A 341 -4.72 -25.78 -7.23
CA ILE A 341 -5.03 -24.37 -6.95
C ILE A 341 -5.96 -23.86 -8.06
N PRO A 342 -7.18 -23.40 -7.70
CA PRO A 342 -8.15 -22.90 -8.68
C PRO A 342 -7.66 -21.63 -9.40
N PRO A 343 -7.97 -21.47 -10.70
CA PRO A 343 -7.66 -20.24 -11.44
C PRO A 343 -8.21 -18.96 -10.79
N SER A 344 -9.40 -19.03 -10.20
CA SER A 344 -10.03 -17.92 -9.49
C SER A 344 -9.22 -17.40 -8.28
N ILE A 345 -8.28 -18.21 -7.75
CA ILE A 345 -7.39 -17.80 -6.66
C ILE A 345 -6.07 -17.23 -7.20
N PHE A 346 -5.42 -17.92 -8.15
CA PHE A 346 -4.08 -17.50 -8.55
C PHE A 346 -4.02 -16.50 -9.72
N ILE A 347 -5.02 -16.46 -10.60
CA ILE A 347 -5.06 -15.49 -11.71
C ILE A 347 -5.08 -14.04 -11.21
N PRO A 348 -5.95 -13.65 -10.24
CA PRO A 348 -5.91 -12.29 -9.70
C PRO A 348 -4.57 -11.92 -9.08
N ILE A 349 -3.90 -12.87 -8.41
CA ILE A 349 -2.57 -12.65 -7.84
C ILE A 349 -1.52 -12.50 -8.96
N ALA A 350 -1.62 -13.31 -10.01
CA ALA A 350 -0.73 -13.21 -11.17
C ALA A 350 -0.89 -11.86 -11.90
N GLU A 351 -2.10 -11.34 -12.00
CA GLU A 351 -2.40 -10.02 -12.55
C GLU A 351 -1.81 -8.89 -11.71
N GLU A 352 -2.08 -8.88 -10.41
CA GLU A 352 -1.55 -7.87 -9.49
C GLU A 352 0.00 -7.84 -9.46
N THR A 353 0.64 -8.99 -9.66
CA THR A 353 2.10 -9.13 -9.60
C THR A 353 2.80 -9.06 -10.96
N GLY A 354 2.03 -8.97 -12.05
CA GLY A 354 2.55 -9.00 -13.42
C GLY A 354 2.99 -10.39 -13.91
N LEU A 355 2.89 -11.42 -13.06
CA LEU A 355 3.20 -12.81 -13.45
C LEU A 355 2.24 -13.37 -14.50
N ILE A 356 1.08 -12.73 -14.68
CA ILE A 356 0.12 -13.10 -15.73
C ILE A 356 0.72 -12.97 -17.13
N ILE A 357 1.70 -12.09 -17.33
CA ILE A 357 2.35 -11.90 -18.64
C ILE A 357 3.11 -13.16 -19.07
N PRO A 358 4.10 -13.68 -18.31
CA PRO A 358 4.79 -14.92 -18.67
C PRO A 358 3.88 -16.16 -18.62
N ILE A 359 2.91 -16.20 -17.69
CA ILE A 359 1.91 -17.29 -17.62
C ILE A 359 1.04 -17.28 -18.87
N GLY A 360 0.48 -16.14 -19.25
CA GLY A 360 -0.37 -16.00 -20.42
C GLY A 360 0.36 -16.32 -21.73
N ARG A 361 1.64 -15.93 -21.83
CA ARG A 361 2.52 -16.36 -22.93
C ARG A 361 2.64 -17.89 -23.00
N TRP A 362 2.83 -18.53 -21.88
CA TRP A 362 2.89 -19.99 -21.81
C TRP A 362 1.55 -20.63 -22.22
N ILE A 363 0.41 -20.09 -21.74
CA ILE A 363 -0.93 -20.55 -22.10
C ILE A 363 -1.13 -20.48 -23.61
N LEU A 364 -0.86 -19.32 -24.22
CA LEU A 364 -1.08 -19.08 -25.64
C LEU A 364 -0.20 -20.00 -26.51
N ARG A 365 1.09 -20.13 -26.21
CA ARG A 365 2.00 -21.03 -26.92
C ARG A 365 1.55 -22.49 -26.83
N THR A 366 1.12 -22.92 -25.64
CA THR A 366 0.69 -24.31 -25.41
C THR A 366 -0.62 -24.59 -26.17
N ALA A 367 -1.60 -23.67 -26.13
CA ALA A 367 -2.85 -23.83 -26.85
C ALA A 367 -2.64 -23.89 -28.36
N VAL A 368 -1.83 -22.99 -28.92
CA VAL A 368 -1.52 -22.96 -30.36
C VAL A 368 -0.79 -24.22 -30.81
N LYS A 369 0.17 -24.71 -30.02
CA LYS A 369 0.88 -25.97 -30.29
C LYS A 369 -0.06 -27.17 -30.24
N THR A 370 -1.00 -27.20 -29.30
CA THR A 370 -2.02 -28.27 -29.22
C THR A 370 -2.95 -28.21 -30.41
N LEU A 371 -3.44 -27.03 -30.79
CA LEU A 371 -4.25 -26.85 -31.99
C LEU A 371 -3.51 -27.38 -33.25
N LYS A 372 -2.24 -27.03 -33.40
CA LYS A 372 -1.43 -27.55 -34.52
C LYS A 372 -1.33 -29.07 -34.51
N THR A 373 -1.12 -29.68 -33.33
CA THR A 373 -1.08 -31.12 -33.17
C THR A 373 -2.40 -31.78 -33.57
N TRP A 374 -3.55 -31.17 -33.23
CA TRP A 374 -4.87 -31.67 -33.57
C TRP A 374 -5.17 -31.53 -35.07
N GLN A 375 -4.76 -30.42 -35.68
CA GLN A 375 -4.86 -30.26 -37.15
C GLN A 375 -4.09 -31.35 -37.90
N GLU A 376 -2.88 -31.65 -37.49
CA GLU A 376 -2.03 -32.64 -38.16
C GLU A 376 -2.48 -34.10 -37.94
N LYS A 377 -2.90 -34.43 -36.69
CA LYS A 377 -3.22 -35.81 -36.36
C LYS A 377 -4.67 -36.19 -36.64
N PHE A 378 -5.61 -35.26 -36.41
CA PHE A 378 -7.04 -35.54 -36.44
C PHE A 378 -7.80 -34.75 -37.50
N HIS A 379 -7.10 -33.94 -38.34
CA HIS A 379 -7.70 -33.01 -39.27
C HIS A 379 -8.73 -32.08 -38.64
N PHE A 380 -8.44 -31.68 -37.38
CA PHE A 380 -9.30 -30.79 -36.63
C PHE A 380 -9.34 -29.40 -37.26
N ASP A 381 -10.54 -28.93 -37.57
CA ASP A 381 -10.83 -27.62 -38.20
C ASP A 381 -11.66 -26.70 -37.28
N GLY A 382 -11.77 -27.06 -35.98
CA GLY A 382 -12.48 -26.27 -34.98
C GLY A 382 -11.62 -25.17 -34.35
N VAL A 383 -12.29 -24.31 -33.60
CA VAL A 383 -11.69 -23.12 -32.98
C VAL A 383 -11.03 -23.48 -31.64
N MET A 384 -9.85 -22.91 -31.39
CA MET A 384 -9.19 -22.91 -30.09
C MET A 384 -9.33 -21.52 -29.45
N SER A 385 -10.13 -21.43 -28.39
CA SER A 385 -10.30 -20.19 -27.62
C SER A 385 -9.30 -20.10 -26.47
N VAL A 386 -8.72 -18.92 -26.27
CA VAL A 386 -7.71 -18.64 -25.23
C VAL A 386 -8.02 -17.35 -24.51
N ASN A 387 -8.13 -17.42 -23.19
CA ASN A 387 -8.34 -16.26 -22.33
C ASN A 387 -7.08 -15.40 -22.24
N ILE A 388 -7.24 -14.09 -22.44
CA ILE A 388 -6.17 -13.08 -22.37
C ILE A 388 -6.52 -12.03 -21.33
N SER A 389 -5.63 -11.86 -20.34
CA SER A 389 -5.77 -10.80 -19.33
C SER A 389 -5.65 -9.39 -19.92
N PRO A 390 -6.39 -8.40 -19.39
CA PRO A 390 -6.24 -6.99 -19.76
C PRO A 390 -4.78 -6.51 -19.69
N ILE A 391 -4.05 -6.93 -18.65
CA ILE A 391 -2.65 -6.56 -18.44
C ILE A 391 -1.75 -7.11 -19.56
N GLN A 392 -2.03 -8.32 -20.02
CA GLN A 392 -1.30 -8.95 -21.12
C GLN A 392 -1.64 -8.29 -22.46
N LEU A 393 -2.92 -8.05 -22.75
CA LEU A 393 -3.36 -7.41 -23.98
C LEU A 393 -2.74 -6.02 -24.17
N LEU A 394 -2.63 -5.24 -23.09
CA LEU A 394 -2.10 -3.88 -23.10
C LEU A 394 -0.57 -3.79 -23.16
N GLN A 395 0.17 -4.91 -23.16
CA GLN A 395 1.62 -4.87 -23.40
C GLN A 395 1.95 -4.38 -24.80
N ASP A 396 2.93 -3.50 -24.94
CA ASP A 396 3.31 -2.89 -26.23
C ASP A 396 3.66 -3.93 -27.30
N ASN A 397 4.30 -5.02 -26.89
CA ASN A 397 4.78 -6.09 -27.78
C ASN A 397 3.80 -7.28 -27.92
N PHE A 398 2.56 -7.16 -27.41
CA PHE A 398 1.62 -8.29 -27.42
C PHE A 398 1.29 -8.77 -28.84
N ILE A 399 1.08 -7.85 -29.78
CA ILE A 399 0.72 -8.17 -31.17
C ILE A 399 1.88 -8.86 -31.88
N GLU A 400 3.10 -8.37 -31.72
CA GLU A 400 4.32 -8.98 -32.28
C GLU A 400 4.53 -10.40 -31.75
N GLU A 401 4.30 -10.60 -30.45
CA GLU A 401 4.40 -11.90 -29.80
C GLU A 401 3.34 -12.88 -30.35
N LEU A 402 2.10 -12.43 -30.52
CA LEU A 402 1.02 -13.21 -31.11
C LEU A 402 1.35 -13.63 -32.56
N ASP A 403 1.87 -12.69 -33.36
CA ASP A 403 2.34 -12.96 -34.71
C ASP A 403 3.46 -14.02 -34.75
N GLU A 404 4.43 -13.90 -33.83
CA GLU A 404 5.52 -14.87 -33.71
C GLU A 404 5.01 -16.29 -33.40
N ILE A 405 4.08 -16.41 -32.42
CA ILE A 405 3.52 -17.70 -32.02
C ILE A 405 2.75 -18.35 -33.19
N VAL A 406 1.85 -17.61 -33.80
CA VAL A 406 1.02 -18.12 -34.92
C VAL A 406 1.90 -18.53 -36.13
N LYS A 407 2.90 -17.71 -36.47
CA LYS A 407 3.82 -17.97 -37.56
C LYS A 407 4.73 -19.17 -37.31
N ASN A 408 5.26 -19.32 -36.10
CA ASN A 408 6.16 -20.42 -35.76
C ASN A 408 5.45 -21.78 -35.82
N GLU A 409 4.21 -21.85 -35.33
CA GLU A 409 3.43 -23.08 -35.36
C GLU A 409 2.68 -23.30 -36.67
N LYS A 410 2.66 -22.30 -37.58
CA LYS A 410 2.01 -22.36 -38.89
C LYS A 410 0.55 -22.82 -38.83
N ILE A 411 -0.21 -22.32 -37.87
CA ILE A 411 -1.65 -22.56 -37.78
C ILE A 411 -2.42 -21.61 -38.72
N ASP A 412 -3.66 -21.98 -39.07
CA ASP A 412 -4.60 -21.05 -39.66
C ASP A 412 -5.08 -20.07 -38.58
N PRO A 413 -4.82 -18.76 -38.68
CA PRO A 413 -5.24 -17.78 -37.70
C PRO A 413 -6.74 -17.77 -37.42
N THR A 414 -7.58 -18.15 -38.38
CA THR A 414 -9.05 -18.17 -38.26
C THR A 414 -9.56 -19.20 -37.27
N LEU A 415 -8.71 -20.17 -36.89
CA LEU A 415 -9.00 -21.20 -35.89
C LEU A 415 -8.51 -20.86 -34.48
N LEU A 416 -7.90 -19.68 -34.29
CA LEU A 416 -7.55 -19.13 -32.96
C LEU A 416 -8.56 -18.04 -32.62
N GLU A 417 -9.08 -18.09 -31.38
CA GLU A 417 -9.98 -17.09 -30.81
C GLU A 417 -9.38 -16.55 -29.51
N ILE A 418 -9.28 -15.24 -29.41
CA ILE A 418 -8.82 -14.55 -28.20
C ILE A 418 -10.04 -14.12 -27.39
N GLU A 419 -10.15 -14.57 -26.15
CA GLU A 419 -11.23 -14.22 -25.23
C GLU A 419 -10.76 -13.13 -24.27
N ILE A 420 -11.56 -12.07 -24.11
CA ILE A 420 -11.32 -10.93 -23.23
C ILE A 420 -12.56 -10.65 -22.39
N THR A 421 -12.38 -10.29 -21.13
CA THR A 421 -13.49 -9.91 -20.24
C THR A 421 -13.88 -8.44 -20.43
N GLU A 422 -15.09 -8.07 -19.99
CA GLU A 422 -15.58 -6.67 -20.06
C GLU A 422 -14.65 -5.68 -19.34
N GLY A 423 -13.96 -6.11 -18.28
CA GLY A 423 -13.08 -5.26 -17.48
C GLY A 423 -11.94 -4.59 -18.25
N VAL A 424 -11.58 -5.11 -19.42
CA VAL A 424 -10.50 -4.55 -20.26
C VAL A 424 -10.80 -3.13 -20.76
N PHE A 425 -12.08 -2.76 -20.88
CA PHE A 425 -12.50 -1.48 -21.45
C PHE A 425 -12.56 -0.33 -20.43
N ILE A 426 -12.40 -0.61 -19.13
CA ILE A 426 -12.61 0.40 -18.06
C ILE A 426 -11.54 1.50 -18.10
N HIS A 427 -10.29 1.16 -18.38
CA HIS A 427 -9.18 2.10 -18.18
C HIS A 427 -8.54 2.66 -19.46
N LYS A 428 -8.58 1.92 -20.59
CA LYS A 428 -7.87 2.28 -21.83
C LYS A 428 -8.65 1.84 -23.07
N MET A 429 -9.85 2.33 -23.24
CA MET A 429 -10.77 1.85 -24.26
C MET A 429 -10.24 1.98 -25.69
N GLU A 430 -9.71 3.15 -26.08
CA GLU A 430 -9.21 3.38 -27.44
C GLU A 430 -8.05 2.45 -27.79
N GLU A 431 -7.05 2.35 -26.90
CA GLU A 431 -5.89 1.47 -27.06
C GLU A 431 -6.33 -0.01 -27.18
N THR A 432 -7.29 -0.43 -26.35
CA THR A 432 -7.86 -1.78 -26.40
C THR A 432 -8.52 -2.06 -27.75
N VAL A 433 -9.40 -1.16 -28.21
CA VAL A 433 -10.11 -1.32 -29.49
C VAL A 433 -9.13 -1.42 -30.65
N ASP A 434 -8.07 -0.62 -30.67
CA ASP A 434 -7.08 -0.66 -31.75
C ASP A 434 -6.28 -1.97 -31.74
N LYS A 435 -5.92 -2.50 -30.59
CA LYS A 435 -5.29 -3.83 -30.47
C LYS A 435 -6.23 -4.95 -30.93
N LEU A 436 -7.52 -4.90 -30.57
CA LEU A 436 -8.50 -5.87 -31.04
C LEU A 436 -8.71 -5.81 -32.57
N LYS A 437 -8.71 -4.62 -33.17
CA LYS A 437 -8.72 -4.48 -34.65
C LYS A 437 -7.49 -5.13 -35.26
N ALA A 438 -6.31 -4.86 -34.73
CA ALA A 438 -5.07 -5.45 -35.19
C ALA A 438 -5.07 -7.00 -35.11
N ILE A 439 -5.68 -7.59 -34.07
CA ILE A 439 -5.89 -9.04 -33.96
C ILE A 439 -6.82 -9.55 -35.07
N ARG A 440 -7.95 -8.85 -35.30
CA ARG A 440 -8.93 -9.21 -36.31
C ARG A 440 -8.36 -9.12 -37.74
N GLU A 441 -7.53 -8.11 -38.06
CA GLU A 441 -6.86 -7.93 -39.33
C GLU A 441 -5.93 -9.11 -39.68
N ARG A 442 -5.45 -9.82 -38.68
CA ARG A 442 -4.64 -11.05 -38.79
C ARG A 442 -5.48 -12.31 -39.04
N GLY A 443 -6.81 -12.17 -39.09
CA GLY A 443 -7.74 -13.28 -39.21
C GLY A 443 -8.07 -14.01 -37.92
N ILE A 444 -7.46 -13.60 -36.80
CA ILE A 444 -7.72 -14.19 -35.46
C ILE A 444 -9.08 -13.72 -34.98
N ARG A 445 -9.86 -14.61 -34.39
CA ARG A 445 -11.18 -14.31 -33.85
C ARG A 445 -11.05 -13.62 -32.50
N VAL A 446 -12.03 -12.79 -32.14
CA VAL A 446 -12.13 -12.11 -30.85
C VAL A 446 -13.49 -12.41 -30.23
N SER A 447 -13.49 -12.86 -28.99
CA SER A 447 -14.67 -13.12 -28.17
C SER A 447 -14.71 -12.21 -26.94
N LEU A 448 -15.88 -11.70 -26.60
CA LEU A 448 -16.15 -11.03 -25.33
C LEU A 448 -16.69 -12.05 -24.34
N ASP A 449 -15.98 -12.21 -23.22
CA ASP A 449 -16.30 -13.15 -22.15
C ASP A 449 -16.98 -12.49 -20.95
N ASP A 450 -17.68 -13.29 -20.12
CA ASP A 450 -18.38 -12.88 -18.91
C ASP A 450 -19.41 -11.75 -19.12
N PHE A 451 -20.06 -11.69 -20.30
CA PHE A 451 -20.99 -10.60 -20.63
C PHE A 451 -22.17 -10.50 -19.67
N GLY A 452 -22.36 -9.28 -19.12
CA GLY A 452 -23.47 -8.92 -18.23
C GLY A 452 -23.12 -8.90 -16.74
N THR A 453 -21.87 -9.22 -16.38
CA THR A 453 -21.40 -9.15 -14.98
C THR A 453 -20.79 -7.79 -14.64
N GLY A 454 -20.58 -6.90 -15.64
CA GLY A 454 -19.87 -5.61 -15.53
C GLY A 454 -20.69 -4.40 -15.99
N TYR A 455 -19.98 -3.30 -16.25
CA TYR A 455 -20.53 -1.99 -16.62
C TYR A 455 -20.72 -1.80 -18.15
N SER A 456 -21.02 -2.82 -18.91
CA SER A 456 -21.12 -2.66 -20.37
C SER A 456 -22.29 -1.76 -20.77
N SER A 457 -21.94 -0.57 -21.26
CA SER A 457 -22.89 0.22 -22.03
C SER A 457 -23.12 -0.45 -23.39
N LEU A 458 -24.36 -0.84 -23.68
CA LEU A 458 -24.76 -1.42 -24.94
C LEU A 458 -24.32 -0.61 -26.19
N SER A 459 -24.12 0.70 -26.02
CA SER A 459 -23.65 1.59 -27.07
C SER A 459 -22.22 1.27 -27.53
N TYR A 460 -21.37 0.74 -26.66
CA TYR A 460 -19.99 0.41 -27.01
C TYR A 460 -19.87 -0.96 -27.68
N LEU A 461 -20.70 -1.91 -27.27
CA LEU A 461 -20.67 -3.28 -27.81
C LEU A 461 -20.74 -3.30 -29.36
N GLN A 462 -21.54 -2.40 -29.93
CA GLN A 462 -21.73 -2.29 -31.37
C GLN A 462 -20.46 -1.82 -32.12
N SER A 463 -19.57 -1.10 -31.45
CA SER A 463 -18.34 -0.57 -32.05
C SER A 463 -17.13 -1.49 -31.89
N LEU A 464 -17.26 -2.55 -31.06
CA LEU A 464 -16.18 -3.49 -30.81
C LEU A 464 -15.96 -4.45 -31.96
N PRO A 465 -14.72 -4.73 -32.34
CA PRO A 465 -14.38 -5.66 -33.43
C PRO A 465 -14.46 -7.12 -32.97
N LEU A 466 -15.66 -7.58 -32.60
CA LEU A 466 -15.90 -8.92 -32.05
C LEU A 466 -16.36 -9.90 -33.17
N ASN A 467 -16.17 -11.20 -32.91
CA ASN A 467 -16.79 -12.32 -33.64
C ASN A 467 -17.84 -13.01 -32.76
N THR A 468 -17.55 -13.15 -31.45
CA THR A 468 -18.30 -14.00 -30.56
C THR A 468 -18.61 -13.23 -29.27
N LEU A 469 -19.75 -13.53 -28.66
CA LEU A 469 -20.10 -13.07 -27.31
C LEU A 469 -20.49 -14.28 -26.46
N LYS A 470 -19.82 -14.45 -25.31
CA LYS A 470 -20.09 -15.49 -24.33
C LYS A 470 -21.03 -14.94 -23.25
N ILE A 471 -22.12 -15.63 -23.01
CA ILE A 471 -23.13 -15.29 -22.00
C ILE A 471 -22.76 -16.03 -20.74
N ASP A 472 -22.43 -15.27 -19.68
CA ASP A 472 -21.99 -15.81 -18.40
C ASP A 472 -23.01 -16.78 -17.78
N LYS A 473 -22.50 -17.77 -17.07
CA LYS A 473 -23.28 -18.80 -16.40
C LYS A 473 -24.35 -18.26 -15.44
N SER A 474 -24.17 -17.07 -14.85
CA SER A 474 -25.18 -16.46 -13.97
C SER A 474 -26.52 -16.23 -14.68
N PHE A 475 -26.51 -15.98 -15.98
CA PHE A 475 -27.71 -15.87 -16.80
C PHE A 475 -28.32 -17.23 -17.18
N ILE A 476 -27.53 -18.28 -17.10
CA ILE A 476 -27.97 -19.64 -17.51
C ILE A 476 -28.44 -20.45 -16.31
N ASN A 477 -27.88 -20.27 -15.12
CA ASN A 477 -28.23 -21.03 -13.93
C ASN A 477 -29.74 -20.99 -13.63
N ASP A 478 -30.32 -19.79 -13.66
CA ASP A 478 -31.74 -19.60 -13.31
C ASP A 478 -32.66 -19.42 -14.53
N ILE A 479 -32.20 -19.81 -15.74
CA ILE A 479 -32.94 -19.61 -16.98
C ILE A 479 -34.28 -20.39 -17.00
N THR A 480 -34.37 -21.43 -16.20
CA THR A 480 -35.57 -22.27 -16.04
C THR A 480 -36.46 -21.83 -14.88
N SER A 481 -36.15 -20.71 -14.22
CA SER A 481 -36.93 -20.21 -13.06
C SER A 481 -38.39 -19.91 -13.44
N ALA A 482 -39.31 -20.16 -12.51
CA ALA A 482 -40.75 -20.06 -12.74
C ALA A 482 -41.24 -18.64 -13.05
N ASP A 483 -40.52 -17.61 -12.62
CA ASP A 483 -40.82 -16.19 -12.89
C ASP A 483 -40.48 -15.77 -14.34
N GLY A 484 -39.65 -16.54 -15.03
CA GLY A 484 -39.24 -16.31 -16.42
C GLY A 484 -38.40 -15.05 -16.67
N VAL A 485 -38.02 -14.35 -15.62
CA VAL A 485 -37.24 -13.07 -15.73
C VAL A 485 -35.92 -13.33 -16.40
N GLN A 486 -35.15 -14.31 -15.90
CA GLN A 486 -33.83 -14.65 -16.42
C GLN A 486 -33.90 -15.15 -17.87
N ALA A 487 -34.91 -15.97 -18.20
CA ALA A 487 -35.16 -16.44 -19.56
C ALA A 487 -35.42 -15.29 -20.54
N ASN A 488 -36.19 -14.28 -20.13
CA ASN A 488 -36.49 -13.11 -20.95
C ASN A 488 -35.24 -12.25 -21.18
N ILE A 489 -34.39 -12.06 -20.15
CA ILE A 489 -33.12 -11.31 -20.26
C ILE A 489 -32.19 -12.06 -21.22
N THR A 490 -31.96 -13.34 -21.00
CA THR A 490 -31.07 -14.18 -21.86
C THR A 490 -31.55 -14.20 -23.31
N SER A 491 -32.86 -14.39 -23.54
CA SER A 491 -33.45 -14.31 -24.88
C SER A 491 -33.25 -12.97 -25.55
N SER A 492 -33.33 -11.88 -24.78
CA SER A 492 -33.12 -10.52 -25.30
C SER A 492 -31.65 -10.29 -25.69
N ILE A 493 -30.72 -10.78 -24.88
CA ILE A 493 -29.28 -10.74 -25.18
C ILE A 493 -28.98 -11.51 -26.46
N ILE A 494 -29.43 -12.76 -26.58
CA ILE A 494 -29.19 -13.61 -27.77
C ILE A 494 -29.74 -12.92 -29.03
N LYS A 495 -30.97 -12.39 -28.99
CA LYS A 495 -31.56 -11.68 -30.13
C LYS A 495 -30.81 -10.42 -30.50
N MET A 496 -30.33 -9.67 -29.53
CA MET A 496 -29.55 -8.47 -29.75
C MET A 496 -28.21 -8.80 -30.43
N VAL A 497 -27.47 -9.75 -29.89
CA VAL A 497 -26.15 -10.20 -30.39
C VAL A 497 -26.30 -10.78 -31.80
N GLY A 498 -27.34 -11.57 -32.04
CA GLY A 498 -27.64 -12.09 -33.39
C GLY A 498 -27.94 -11.00 -34.41
N LYS A 499 -28.60 -9.88 -34.05
CA LYS A 499 -28.80 -8.71 -34.92
C LYS A 499 -27.50 -7.97 -35.24
N MET A 500 -26.50 -8.08 -34.37
CA MET A 500 -25.17 -7.51 -34.59
C MET A 500 -24.30 -8.41 -35.50
N GLY A 501 -24.78 -9.60 -35.86
CA GLY A 501 -24.03 -10.57 -36.67
C GLY A 501 -22.93 -11.30 -35.91
N LEU A 502 -22.99 -11.30 -34.56
CA LEU A 502 -22.06 -12.01 -33.70
C LEU A 502 -22.58 -13.41 -33.39
N GLU A 503 -21.66 -14.36 -33.18
CA GLU A 503 -21.94 -15.69 -32.65
C GLU A 503 -22.17 -15.62 -31.15
N THR A 504 -23.13 -16.38 -30.62
CA THR A 504 -23.40 -16.46 -29.16
C THR A 504 -22.94 -17.79 -28.61
N ILE A 505 -22.25 -17.79 -27.46
CA ILE A 505 -21.92 -18.97 -26.68
C ILE A 505 -22.63 -18.83 -25.33
N ALA A 506 -23.44 -19.82 -24.95
CA ALA A 506 -24.01 -19.91 -23.61
C ALA A 506 -23.14 -20.80 -22.73
N GLU A 507 -22.67 -20.23 -21.61
CA GLU A 507 -21.79 -20.91 -20.68
C GLU A 507 -22.55 -21.56 -19.50
N GLY A 508 -21.92 -22.57 -18.89
CA GLY A 508 -22.47 -23.21 -17.69
C GLY A 508 -23.74 -24.00 -17.93
N VAL A 509 -23.94 -24.53 -19.14
CA VAL A 509 -25.11 -25.40 -19.43
C VAL A 509 -24.91 -26.75 -18.79
N GLU A 510 -25.74 -27.07 -17.77
CA GLU A 510 -25.64 -28.28 -16.96
C GLU A 510 -26.83 -29.22 -17.11
N TYR A 511 -28.00 -28.67 -17.50
CA TYR A 511 -29.27 -29.43 -17.56
C TYR A 511 -29.90 -29.42 -18.96
N PRO A 512 -30.56 -30.50 -19.38
CA PRO A 512 -31.24 -30.57 -20.68
C PRO A 512 -32.27 -29.47 -20.87
N GLU A 513 -33.00 -29.07 -19.83
CA GLU A 513 -34.04 -28.03 -19.87
C GLU A 513 -33.44 -26.65 -20.24
N GLN A 514 -32.22 -26.37 -19.80
CA GLN A 514 -31.49 -25.17 -20.19
C GLN A 514 -31.17 -25.21 -21.70
N LEU A 515 -30.69 -26.36 -22.19
CA LEU A 515 -30.37 -26.55 -23.60
C LEU A 515 -31.59 -26.35 -24.50
N ASP A 516 -32.77 -26.87 -24.10
CA ASP A 516 -34.03 -26.74 -24.83
C ASP A 516 -34.43 -25.26 -24.95
N LEU A 517 -34.34 -24.48 -23.86
CA LEU A 517 -34.64 -23.05 -23.87
C LEU A 517 -33.65 -22.27 -24.74
N LEU A 518 -32.38 -22.55 -24.64
CA LEU A 518 -31.33 -21.89 -25.45
C LEU A 518 -31.53 -22.22 -26.95
N THR A 519 -31.92 -23.42 -27.27
CA THR A 519 -32.29 -23.82 -28.65
C THR A 519 -33.48 -23.00 -29.16
N HIS A 520 -34.53 -22.86 -28.32
CA HIS A 520 -35.71 -22.04 -28.64
C HIS A 520 -35.32 -20.55 -28.84
N PHE A 521 -34.38 -20.02 -28.07
CA PHE A 521 -33.87 -18.64 -28.19
C PHE A 521 -32.93 -18.44 -29.38
N LYS A 522 -32.55 -19.52 -30.08
CA LYS A 522 -31.61 -19.54 -31.21
C LYS A 522 -30.18 -19.14 -30.80
N CYS A 523 -29.73 -19.56 -29.63
CA CYS A 523 -28.33 -19.52 -29.30
C CYS A 523 -27.53 -20.35 -30.33
N ASN A 524 -26.28 -19.96 -30.61
CA ASN A 524 -25.47 -20.66 -31.62
C ASN A 524 -24.72 -21.85 -31.00
N ILE A 525 -24.00 -21.60 -29.93
CA ILE A 525 -23.04 -22.51 -29.32
C ILE A 525 -23.37 -22.68 -27.83
N VAL A 526 -23.10 -23.85 -27.30
CA VAL A 526 -23.20 -24.15 -25.87
C VAL A 526 -21.92 -24.75 -25.33
N GLN A 527 -21.61 -24.36 -24.10
CA GLN A 527 -20.50 -24.86 -23.32
C GLN A 527 -20.97 -25.14 -21.90
N GLY A 528 -20.64 -26.30 -21.35
CA GLY A 528 -21.03 -26.64 -19.98
C GLY A 528 -20.95 -28.14 -19.68
N PHE A 529 -21.16 -28.48 -18.43
CA PHE A 529 -20.98 -29.85 -17.94
C PHE A 529 -21.97 -30.87 -18.55
N LEU A 530 -23.08 -30.39 -19.10
CA LEU A 530 -24.02 -31.24 -19.83
C LEU A 530 -23.36 -31.89 -21.06
N ARG A 531 -22.48 -31.18 -21.74
CA ARG A 531 -21.80 -31.64 -22.98
C ARG A 531 -20.36 -32.07 -22.75
N GLY A 532 -19.67 -31.52 -21.74
CA GLY A 532 -18.30 -31.89 -21.38
C GLY A 532 -17.70 -30.97 -20.33
N LYS A 533 -17.06 -31.55 -19.32
CA LYS A 533 -16.23 -30.80 -18.37
C LYS A 533 -14.87 -30.48 -19.00
N PRO A 534 -14.12 -29.46 -18.49
CA PRO A 534 -12.72 -29.28 -18.86
C PRO A 534 -11.94 -30.58 -18.66
N MET A 535 -11.19 -31.01 -19.67
CA MET A 535 -10.48 -32.29 -19.66
C MET A 535 -9.02 -32.13 -20.14
N PRO A 536 -8.10 -32.99 -19.70
CA PRO A 536 -6.72 -32.97 -20.15
C PRO A 536 -6.61 -33.34 -21.63
N GLN A 537 -5.56 -32.86 -22.31
CA GLN A 537 -5.33 -33.06 -23.73
C GLN A 537 -5.55 -34.50 -24.20
N LYS A 538 -5.11 -35.49 -23.41
CA LYS A 538 -5.25 -36.91 -23.77
C LYS A 538 -6.70 -37.34 -24.02
N LEU A 539 -7.63 -36.89 -23.18
CA LEU A 539 -9.06 -37.21 -23.36
C LEU A 539 -9.64 -36.50 -24.60
N CYS A 540 -9.14 -35.28 -24.91
CA CYS A 540 -9.50 -34.60 -26.14
C CYS A 540 -8.96 -35.36 -27.38
N ASP A 541 -7.73 -35.88 -27.31
CA ASP A 541 -7.13 -36.70 -28.38
C ASP A 541 -7.96 -37.96 -28.61
N ASP A 542 -8.39 -38.67 -27.54
CA ASP A 542 -9.26 -39.84 -27.61
C ASP A 542 -10.60 -39.50 -28.28
N TYR A 543 -11.24 -38.38 -27.88
CA TYR A 543 -12.49 -37.91 -28.49
C TYR A 543 -12.32 -37.57 -29.97
N LEU A 544 -11.29 -36.82 -30.34
CA LEU A 544 -11.02 -36.44 -31.73
C LEU A 544 -10.66 -37.65 -32.62
N SER A 545 -10.18 -38.76 -32.04
CA SER A 545 -9.93 -40.03 -32.72
C SER A 545 -11.19 -40.88 -32.94
N GLY A 546 -12.37 -40.47 -32.41
CA GLY A 546 -13.67 -41.12 -32.55
C GLY A 546 -14.16 -41.90 -31.33
N ASP A 547 -13.53 -41.72 -30.14
CA ASP A 547 -14.05 -42.29 -28.88
C ASP A 547 -15.04 -41.32 -28.21
N ASP A 548 -16.30 -41.36 -28.60
CA ASP A 548 -17.34 -40.50 -28.01
C ASP A 548 -17.52 -40.70 -26.49
N ASN A 549 -17.07 -41.84 -25.94
CA ASN A 549 -17.11 -42.09 -24.51
C ASN A 549 -16.02 -41.29 -23.74
N ALA A 550 -15.05 -40.71 -24.41
CA ALA A 550 -14.03 -39.88 -23.75
C ALA A 550 -14.64 -38.70 -23.01
N LEU A 551 -15.70 -38.07 -23.55
CA LEU A 551 -16.45 -37.00 -22.88
C LEU A 551 -17.17 -37.50 -21.61
N LEU A 552 -17.68 -38.73 -21.62
CA LEU A 552 -18.40 -39.36 -20.49
C LEU A 552 -17.46 -39.83 -19.39
N LYS A 553 -16.21 -40.21 -19.72
CA LYS A 553 -15.20 -40.64 -18.73
C LYS A 553 -14.85 -39.53 -17.76
N ASN A 554 -14.90 -38.26 -18.21
CA ASN A 554 -14.62 -37.08 -17.41
C ASN A 554 -15.78 -36.61 -16.52
N SER A 555 -17.01 -37.17 -16.71
CA SER A 555 -18.19 -36.79 -15.90
C SER A 555 -18.27 -37.54 -14.57
N LYS A 556 -17.50 -38.61 -14.37
CA LYS A 556 -17.53 -39.50 -13.20
C LYS A 556 -16.38 -39.30 -12.19
N GLY A 557 -15.50 -38.29 -12.39
CA GLY A 557 -14.36 -37.97 -11.52
C GLY A 557 -14.57 -36.74 -10.65
#